data_1a9f11fced9006943434f5ffe163bdfb
#
_entry.id   1a9f11fced9006943434f5ffe163bdfb
#
_cell.length_a   1.000
_cell.length_b   1.000
_cell.length_c   1.000
_cell.angle_alpha   90.00
_cell.angle_beta   90.00
_cell.angle_gamma   90.00
#
_symmetry.space_group_name_H-M   'P 1'
#
loop_
_entity.id
_entity.type
_entity.pdbx_description
1 polymer ?
#
loop_
_entity_poly.entity_id
_entity_poly.type
_entity_poly.pdbx_seq_one_letter_code
_entity_poly.pdbx_strand_id
1 'polypeptide(L)'
;TISTRFFGASDEPVSEKLWKMYLTDAKPYFLELNYGIGKANIDLSGLAIKSLKISTGSADVNVGYYSSLENQIDMDTFSVKVDLGSVNIKNLNMSRSRFMIADVGFGNMTLDFTSRPLVSNQIKGSVGAGNLTILLPPTDTPVLVKIKDSWLCSVKIPDQFRKISENVFANAAYTKDATNSLTFDLDVSMGNIIFKDSRR
;
A
#
# COMPACT_ATOMS: atom_id res chain seq x y z
N THR A 1 -19.76 -4.48 13.95
CA THR A 1 -19.02 -3.22 13.85
C THR A 1 -18.57 -2.83 15.24
N ILE A 2 -17.27 -2.81 15.50
CA ILE A 2 -16.70 -2.32 16.77
C ILE A 2 -16.20 -0.91 16.48
N SER A 3 -16.83 0.11 17.04
CA SER A 3 -16.41 1.51 16.95
C SER A 3 -15.88 1.96 18.30
N THR A 4 -14.60 2.30 18.37
CA THR A 4 -14.00 2.86 19.59
C THR A 4 -13.57 4.30 19.31
N ARG A 5 -14.22 5.28 19.92
CA ARG A 5 -13.83 6.69 19.87
C ARG A 5 -13.18 7.06 21.19
N PHE A 6 -11.97 7.62 21.14
CA PHE A 6 -11.30 8.16 22.31
C PHE A 6 -11.12 9.68 22.17
N PHE A 7 -11.68 10.42 23.11
CA PHE A 7 -11.32 11.80 23.40
C PHE A 7 -10.89 11.82 24.88
N GLY A 8 -9.63 12.10 25.13
CA GLY A 8 -9.11 12.27 26.47
C GLY A 8 -8.12 13.42 26.49
N ALA A 9 -8.54 14.58 26.98
CA ALA A 9 -7.63 15.56 27.54
C ALA A 9 -7.55 15.28 29.05
N SER A 10 -6.43 14.75 29.54
CA SER A 10 -6.12 14.67 30.96
C SER A 10 -4.70 15.19 31.14
N ASP A 11 -4.53 16.10 32.13
CA ASP A 11 -3.26 16.73 32.50
C ASP A 11 -2.29 15.77 33.24
N GLU A 12 -2.44 14.46 33.10
CA GLU A 12 -1.50 13.50 33.66
C GLU A 12 -0.36 13.23 32.68
N PRO A 13 0.87 12.95 33.17
CA PRO A 13 2.00 12.62 32.29
C PRO A 13 1.60 11.44 31.41
N VAL A 14 1.75 11.63 30.08
CA VAL A 14 1.34 10.70 29.04
C VAL A 14 2.06 9.37 29.23
N SER A 15 1.47 8.48 30.01
CA SER A 15 1.83 7.07 29.90
C SER A 15 1.36 6.61 28.53
N GLU A 16 2.27 6.08 27.72
CA GLU A 16 1.93 5.53 26.39
C GLU A 16 0.81 4.49 26.58
N LYS A 17 -0.44 4.89 26.27
CA LYS A 17 -1.57 3.96 26.32
C LYS A 17 -1.47 3.04 25.10
N LEU A 18 -0.93 1.86 25.32
CA LEU A 18 -0.82 0.83 24.29
C LEU A 18 -2.10 -0.01 24.25
N TRP A 19 -2.77 0.00 23.11
CA TRP A 19 -3.90 -0.87 22.81
C TRP A 19 -3.43 -2.07 21.99
N LYS A 20 -3.83 -3.27 22.41
CA LYS A 20 -3.59 -4.52 21.66
C LYS A 20 -4.92 -5.13 21.28
N MET A 21 -5.09 -5.44 19.99
CA MET A 21 -6.26 -6.11 19.46
C MET A 21 -5.79 -7.40 18.77
N TYR A 22 -6.47 -8.51 19.05
CA TYR A 22 -6.23 -9.79 18.43
C TYR A 22 -7.47 -10.22 17.66
N LEU A 23 -7.27 -10.65 16.41
CA LEU A 23 -8.33 -11.17 15.56
C LEU A 23 -8.12 -12.67 15.37
N THR A 24 -9.22 -13.44 15.29
CA THR A 24 -9.15 -14.86 14.95
C THR A 24 -9.01 -15.04 13.44
N ASP A 25 -8.39 -16.09 13.00
CA ASP A 25 -8.30 -16.51 11.61
C ASP A 25 -9.53 -17.31 11.10
N ALA A 26 -10.45 -17.64 12.02
CA ALA A 26 -11.59 -18.52 11.75
C ALA A 26 -12.72 -17.90 10.93
N LYS A 27 -12.71 -16.58 10.66
CA LYS A 27 -13.80 -15.88 9.95
C LYS A 27 -13.26 -14.80 9.01
N PRO A 28 -13.94 -14.57 7.87
CA PRO A 28 -13.58 -13.46 6.98
C PRO A 28 -13.92 -12.10 7.61
N TYR A 29 -13.05 -11.10 7.31
CA TYR A 29 -13.18 -9.74 7.81
C TYR A 29 -13.33 -8.71 6.68
N PHE A 30 -14.16 -7.72 6.95
CA PHE A 30 -14.16 -6.41 6.30
C PHE A 30 -13.63 -5.43 7.34
N LEU A 31 -12.38 -5.01 7.21
CA LEU A 31 -11.72 -4.15 8.19
C LEU A 31 -11.69 -2.70 7.71
N GLU A 32 -12.11 -1.79 8.59
CA GLU A 32 -11.91 -0.35 8.42
C GLU A 32 -11.19 0.21 9.63
N LEU A 33 -10.00 0.77 9.40
CA LEU A 33 -9.09 1.26 10.44
C LEU A 33 -8.84 2.75 10.21
N ASN A 34 -9.20 3.57 11.19
CA ASN A 34 -9.06 5.01 11.11
C ASN A 34 -8.15 5.51 12.25
N TYR A 35 -7.04 6.14 11.88
CA TYR A 35 -6.04 6.66 12.80
C TYR A 35 -5.94 8.18 12.65
N GLY A 36 -6.24 8.92 13.73
CA GLY A 36 -6.07 10.38 13.74
C GLY A 36 -4.60 10.77 13.92
N ILE A 37 -4.05 10.47 15.10
CA ILE A 37 -2.67 10.79 15.54
C ILE A 37 -2.12 9.58 16.27
N GLY A 38 -0.81 9.37 16.23
CA GLY A 38 -0.11 8.32 16.99
C GLY A 38 0.59 7.30 16.10
N LYS A 39 0.78 6.10 16.63
CA LYS A 39 1.47 5.00 15.92
C LYS A 39 0.62 3.75 15.96
N ALA A 40 0.64 2.98 14.87
CA ALA A 40 0.02 1.67 14.81
C ALA A 40 0.94 0.66 14.12
N ASN A 41 0.95 -0.57 14.65
CA ASN A 41 1.59 -1.72 14.02
C ASN A 41 0.54 -2.81 13.82
N ILE A 42 0.35 -3.23 12.58
CA ILE A 42 -0.74 -4.12 12.18
C ILE A 42 -0.15 -5.31 11.45
N ASP A 43 -0.27 -6.49 12.04
CA ASP A 43 0.08 -7.75 11.40
C ASP A 43 -1.19 -8.40 10.86
N LEU A 44 -1.21 -8.60 9.55
CA LEU A 44 -2.33 -9.21 8.82
C LEU A 44 -2.08 -10.68 8.47
N SER A 45 -0.92 -11.22 8.89
CA SER A 45 -0.48 -12.57 8.52
C SER A 45 -1.50 -13.62 8.94
N GLY A 46 -1.88 -14.49 8.00
CA GLY A 46 -2.78 -15.61 8.24
C GLY A 46 -4.24 -15.26 8.51
N LEU A 47 -4.65 -13.98 8.39
CA LEU A 47 -6.05 -13.59 8.52
C LEU A 47 -6.82 -13.86 7.21
N ALA A 48 -8.13 -14.00 7.32
CA ALA A 48 -9.04 -14.09 6.19
C ALA A 48 -9.68 -12.72 5.93
N ILE A 49 -8.97 -11.80 5.26
CA ILE A 49 -9.46 -10.44 5.03
C ILE A 49 -10.05 -10.33 3.63
N LYS A 50 -11.34 -9.99 3.54
CA LYS A 50 -12.06 -9.81 2.29
C LYS A 50 -11.91 -8.39 1.74
N SER A 51 -11.86 -7.39 2.62
CA SER A 51 -11.61 -5.99 2.27
C SER A 51 -10.92 -5.28 3.43
N LEU A 52 -9.92 -4.45 3.11
CA LEU A 52 -9.22 -3.62 4.09
C LEU A 52 -9.24 -2.17 3.63
N LYS A 53 -9.62 -1.28 4.55
CA LYS A 53 -9.51 0.16 4.38
C LYS A 53 -8.77 0.76 5.57
N ILE A 54 -7.72 1.50 5.28
CA ILE A 54 -6.93 2.23 6.27
C ILE A 54 -6.95 3.72 5.91
N SER A 55 -7.29 4.57 6.87
CA SER A 55 -7.24 6.02 6.72
C SER A 55 -6.44 6.61 7.86
N THR A 56 -5.44 7.44 7.54
CA THR A 56 -4.61 8.09 8.55
C THR A 56 -4.61 9.59 8.38
N GLY A 57 -4.75 10.34 9.47
CA GLY A 57 -4.51 11.77 9.52
C GLY A 57 -3.01 12.06 9.64
N SER A 58 -2.51 12.27 10.87
CA SER A 58 -1.09 12.50 11.20
C SER A 58 -0.45 11.31 11.93
N ALA A 59 -0.92 10.10 11.70
CA ALA A 59 -0.41 8.90 12.34
C ALA A 59 0.68 8.22 11.51
N ASP A 60 1.59 7.51 12.21
CA ASP A 60 2.57 6.61 11.59
C ASP A 60 2.06 5.17 11.70
N VAL A 61 1.77 4.56 10.57
CA VAL A 61 1.18 3.22 10.49
C VAL A 61 2.12 2.27 9.76
N ASN A 62 2.49 1.18 10.43
CA ASN A 62 3.15 0.04 9.82
C ASN A 62 2.14 -1.09 9.71
N VAL A 63 1.91 -1.57 8.52
CA VAL A 63 0.96 -2.66 8.27
C VAL A 63 1.57 -3.65 7.29
N GLY A 64 1.21 -4.93 7.39
CA GLY A 64 1.69 -5.89 6.41
C GLY A 64 1.58 -7.33 6.87
N TYR A 65 2.28 -8.17 6.13
CA TYR A 65 2.40 -9.60 6.38
C TYR A 65 3.83 -9.86 6.88
N TYR A 66 3.97 -10.07 8.19
CA TYR A 66 5.28 -10.17 8.85
C TYR A 66 5.74 -11.61 9.07
N SER A 67 4.86 -12.59 8.83
CA SER A 67 5.19 -14.00 8.77
C SER A 67 5.08 -14.54 7.34
N SER A 68 5.35 -15.84 7.14
CA SER A 68 5.16 -16.51 5.85
C SER A 68 3.70 -16.83 5.53
N LEU A 69 2.75 -16.44 6.38
CA LEU A 69 1.33 -16.69 6.20
C LEU A 69 0.68 -15.57 5.38
N GLU A 70 0.19 -15.92 4.20
CA GLU A 70 -0.56 -15.03 3.35
C GLU A 70 -2.00 -14.79 3.86
N ASN A 71 -2.71 -13.86 3.24
CA ASN A 71 -4.15 -13.75 3.42
C ASN A 71 -4.84 -15.04 2.98
N GLN A 72 -5.70 -15.61 3.82
CA GLN A 72 -6.27 -16.94 3.57
C GLN A 72 -7.27 -16.99 2.40
N ILE A 73 -7.79 -15.84 1.99
CA ILE A 73 -8.78 -15.70 0.91
C ILE A 73 -8.36 -14.59 -0.05
N ASP A 74 -8.87 -14.61 -1.28
CA ASP A 74 -8.68 -13.48 -2.19
C ASP A 74 -9.34 -12.23 -1.62
N MET A 75 -8.54 -11.17 -1.52
CA MET A 75 -9.00 -9.87 -1.05
C MET A 75 -9.54 -9.07 -2.24
N ASP A 76 -10.77 -8.57 -2.15
CA ASP A 76 -11.36 -7.77 -3.21
C ASP A 76 -10.68 -6.41 -3.33
N THR A 77 -10.51 -5.71 -2.20
CA THR A 77 -9.93 -4.37 -2.19
C THR A 77 -9.05 -4.14 -0.97
N PHE A 78 -7.86 -3.58 -1.21
CA PHE A 78 -6.95 -3.02 -0.21
C PHE A 78 -6.85 -1.51 -0.44
N SER A 79 -7.45 -0.71 0.42
CA SER A 79 -7.46 0.75 0.27
C SER A 79 -6.71 1.41 1.41
N VAL A 80 -5.78 2.32 1.07
CA VAL A 80 -5.02 3.09 2.06
C VAL A 80 -4.99 4.55 1.67
N LYS A 81 -5.31 5.40 2.64
CA LYS A 81 -5.23 6.85 2.51
C LYS A 81 -4.36 7.43 3.62
N VAL A 82 -3.41 8.29 3.26
CA VAL A 82 -2.59 9.05 4.20
C VAL A 82 -2.70 10.54 3.91
N ASP A 83 -3.10 11.33 4.92
CA ASP A 83 -3.20 12.79 4.77
C ASP A 83 -1.85 13.48 5.05
N LEU A 84 -1.29 13.38 6.28
CA LEU A 84 -0.06 14.07 6.70
C LEU A 84 1.01 13.12 7.29
N GLY A 85 0.62 11.97 7.82
CA GLY A 85 1.52 11.04 8.49
C GLY A 85 2.34 10.17 7.53
N SER A 86 2.69 8.97 8.01
CA SER A 86 3.37 7.97 7.19
C SER A 86 2.70 6.61 7.25
N VAL A 87 2.66 5.91 6.12
CA VAL A 87 2.17 4.53 6.05
C VAL A 87 3.19 3.66 5.34
N ASN A 88 3.66 2.61 6.03
CA ASN A 88 4.55 1.60 5.46
C ASN A 88 3.80 0.28 5.37
N ILE A 89 3.68 -0.26 4.16
CA ILE A 89 2.97 -1.52 3.92
C ILE A 89 3.95 -2.55 3.42
N LYS A 90 4.14 -3.62 4.21
CA LYS A 90 5.10 -4.69 3.91
C LYS A 90 4.45 -5.92 3.27
N ASN A 91 5.17 -6.52 2.32
CA ASN A 91 4.80 -7.78 1.67
C ASN A 91 3.39 -7.76 1.08
N LEU A 92 3.04 -6.67 0.37
CA LEU A 92 1.69 -6.45 -0.18
C LEU A 92 1.21 -7.59 -1.07
N ASN A 93 2.11 -8.27 -1.78
CA ASN A 93 1.77 -9.40 -2.63
C ASN A 93 1.13 -10.57 -1.87
N MET A 94 1.40 -10.69 -0.56
CA MET A 94 0.79 -11.70 0.31
C MET A 94 -0.67 -11.38 0.68
N SER A 95 -1.15 -10.17 0.38
CA SER A 95 -2.55 -9.79 0.61
C SER A 95 -3.53 -10.51 -0.31
N ARG A 96 -3.08 -11.07 -1.44
CA ARG A 96 -3.92 -11.63 -2.51
C ARG A 96 -4.99 -10.64 -3.00
N SER A 97 -4.68 -9.35 -2.92
CA SER A 97 -5.62 -8.30 -3.31
C SER A 97 -5.65 -8.13 -4.82
N ARG A 98 -6.84 -8.07 -5.40
CA ARG A 98 -7.03 -7.82 -6.83
C ARG A 98 -7.00 -6.34 -7.17
N PHE A 99 -7.51 -5.51 -6.26
CA PHE A 99 -7.54 -4.05 -6.41
C PHE A 99 -6.90 -3.38 -5.20
N MET A 100 -5.98 -2.48 -5.48
CA MET A 100 -5.36 -1.65 -4.45
C MET A 100 -5.59 -0.18 -4.77
N ILE A 101 -5.88 0.61 -3.74
CA ILE A 101 -6.05 2.04 -3.82
C ILE A 101 -5.08 2.68 -2.82
N ALA A 102 -4.25 3.59 -3.30
CA ALA A 102 -3.22 4.26 -2.52
C ALA A 102 -3.33 5.78 -2.72
N ASP A 103 -3.89 6.48 -1.73
CA ASP A 103 -4.08 7.92 -1.79
C ASP A 103 -3.14 8.62 -0.81
N VAL A 104 -2.28 9.49 -1.33
CA VAL A 104 -1.30 10.27 -0.56
C VAL A 104 -1.62 11.75 -0.70
N GLY A 105 -2.00 12.40 0.40
CA GLY A 105 -2.18 13.85 0.47
C GLY A 105 -0.82 14.57 0.50
N PHE A 106 -0.35 14.89 1.71
CA PHE A 106 0.95 15.54 1.99
C PHE A 106 1.94 14.61 2.70
N GLY A 107 1.47 13.43 3.13
CA GLY A 107 2.26 12.46 3.87
C GLY A 107 3.18 11.60 3.00
N ASN A 108 3.62 10.48 3.57
CA ASN A 108 4.49 9.53 2.90
C ASN A 108 3.87 8.12 2.91
N MET A 109 3.94 7.42 1.80
CA MET A 109 3.50 6.05 1.70
C MET A 109 4.58 5.19 1.05
N THR A 110 4.83 4.01 1.64
CA THR A 110 5.69 2.98 1.05
C THR A 110 4.88 1.73 0.81
N LEU A 111 4.87 1.25 -0.43
CA LEU A 111 4.25 0.01 -0.86
C LEU A 111 5.33 -1.01 -1.20
N ASP A 112 5.40 -2.11 -0.46
CA ASP A 112 6.40 -3.16 -0.66
C ASP A 112 5.82 -4.35 -1.42
N PHE A 113 6.20 -4.47 -2.69
CA PHE A 113 5.89 -5.60 -3.58
C PHE A 113 7.10 -6.51 -3.83
N THR A 114 8.11 -6.49 -2.98
CA THR A 114 9.38 -7.23 -3.21
C THR A 114 9.23 -8.75 -3.29
N SER A 115 8.13 -9.32 -2.80
CA SER A 115 7.78 -10.73 -3.04
C SER A 115 7.07 -10.92 -4.38
N ARG A 116 6.94 -12.16 -4.85
CA ARG A 116 6.16 -12.47 -6.08
C ARG A 116 4.67 -12.34 -5.80
N PRO A 117 3.89 -11.73 -6.72
CA PRO A 117 2.44 -11.64 -6.56
C PRO A 117 1.79 -13.01 -6.70
N LEU A 118 0.83 -13.29 -5.82
CA LEU A 118 0.05 -14.52 -5.81
C LEU A 118 -1.17 -14.45 -6.74
N VAL A 119 -1.62 -13.23 -7.03
CA VAL A 119 -2.70 -12.90 -7.97
C VAL A 119 -2.30 -11.67 -8.77
N SER A 120 -2.93 -11.45 -9.91
CA SER A 120 -2.75 -10.18 -10.63
C SER A 120 -3.40 -9.03 -9.86
N ASN A 121 -2.65 -7.93 -9.71
CA ASN A 121 -3.08 -6.76 -8.96
C ASN A 121 -3.23 -5.55 -9.89
N GLN A 122 -4.31 -4.80 -9.69
CA GLN A 122 -4.48 -3.45 -10.22
C GLN A 122 -4.30 -2.44 -9.09
N ILE A 123 -3.31 -1.58 -9.19
CA ILE A 123 -2.96 -0.58 -8.19
C ILE A 123 -3.29 0.79 -8.76
N LYS A 124 -4.30 1.46 -8.18
CA LYS A 124 -4.58 2.87 -8.45
C LYS A 124 -3.95 3.70 -7.36
N GLY A 125 -3.14 4.69 -7.73
CA GLY A 125 -2.52 5.59 -6.80
C GLY A 125 -2.75 7.05 -7.15
N SER A 126 -3.02 7.88 -6.15
CA SER A 126 -3.03 9.33 -6.28
C SER A 126 -2.04 9.96 -5.32
N VAL A 127 -1.29 10.96 -5.78
CA VAL A 127 -0.33 11.72 -4.96
C VAL A 127 -0.58 13.21 -5.14
N GLY A 128 -1.00 13.86 -4.06
CA GLY A 128 -1.18 15.30 -4.00
C GLY A 128 0.16 16.04 -3.99
N ALA A 129 0.72 16.27 -2.81
CA ALA A 129 2.01 16.92 -2.60
C ALA A 129 2.97 16.10 -1.71
N GLY A 130 2.61 14.85 -1.42
CA GLY A 130 3.41 13.90 -0.63
C GLY A 130 4.35 13.04 -1.47
N ASN A 131 4.74 11.89 -0.88
CA ASN A 131 5.64 10.96 -1.53
C ASN A 131 5.07 9.54 -1.51
N LEU A 132 5.10 8.88 -2.67
CA LEU A 132 4.79 7.47 -2.83
C LEU A 132 6.04 6.71 -3.26
N THR A 133 6.52 5.80 -2.41
CA THR A 133 7.62 4.89 -2.73
C THR A 133 7.05 3.50 -3.02
N ILE A 134 7.44 2.91 -4.14
CA ILE A 134 7.03 1.57 -4.57
C ILE A 134 8.29 0.70 -4.66
N LEU A 135 8.38 -0.31 -3.80
CA LEU A 135 9.43 -1.32 -3.87
C LEU A 135 8.99 -2.42 -4.82
N LEU A 136 9.73 -2.60 -5.90
CA LEU A 136 9.36 -3.48 -7.01
C LEU A 136 9.62 -4.96 -6.71
N PRO A 137 8.84 -5.86 -7.32
CA PRO A 137 9.08 -7.30 -7.27
C PRO A 137 10.35 -7.69 -8.06
N PRO A 138 10.76 -8.97 -8.02
CA PRO A 138 11.82 -9.49 -8.89
C PRO A 138 11.57 -9.16 -10.36
N THR A 139 12.63 -8.95 -11.13
CA THR A 139 12.60 -8.46 -12.52
C THR A 139 11.86 -9.35 -13.52
N ASP A 140 11.67 -10.61 -13.17
CA ASP A 140 10.89 -11.60 -13.93
C ASP A 140 9.38 -11.57 -13.65
N THR A 141 8.93 -10.73 -12.71
CA THR A 141 7.52 -10.46 -12.48
C THR A 141 7.00 -9.43 -13.48
N PRO A 142 5.90 -9.71 -14.20
CA PRO A 142 5.34 -8.75 -15.16
C PRO A 142 4.83 -7.48 -14.49
N VAL A 143 5.33 -6.32 -14.92
CA VAL A 143 4.92 -5.01 -14.36
C VAL A 143 4.61 -4.04 -15.50
N LEU A 144 3.43 -3.42 -15.41
CA LEU A 144 2.99 -2.31 -16.24
C LEU A 144 2.76 -1.07 -15.39
N VAL A 145 3.26 0.07 -15.83
CA VAL A 145 3.10 1.35 -15.14
C VAL A 145 2.50 2.37 -16.11
N LYS A 146 1.34 2.92 -15.74
CA LYS A 146 0.70 4.05 -16.40
C LYS A 146 0.79 5.24 -15.47
N ILE A 147 1.26 6.37 -15.96
CA ILE A 147 1.46 7.58 -15.15
C ILE A 147 0.76 8.74 -15.82
N LYS A 148 -0.09 9.41 -15.04
CA LYS A 148 -0.61 10.71 -15.38
C LYS A 148 0.07 11.71 -14.45
N ASP A 149 0.98 12.48 -15.01
CA ASP A 149 1.81 13.41 -14.26
C ASP A 149 1.53 14.86 -14.65
N SER A 150 1.96 15.78 -13.79
CA SER A 150 1.99 17.22 -14.05
C SER A 150 3.43 17.71 -14.15
N TRP A 151 3.65 18.90 -14.68
CA TRP A 151 4.97 19.52 -14.76
C TRP A 151 5.59 19.85 -13.39
N LEU A 152 4.79 19.80 -12.31
CA LEU A 152 5.23 20.08 -10.93
C LEU A 152 5.65 18.83 -10.15
N CYS A 153 5.55 17.65 -10.74
CA CYS A 153 5.87 16.41 -10.05
C CYS A 153 7.20 15.80 -10.46
N SER A 154 7.67 14.84 -9.67
CA SER A 154 8.85 14.02 -10.01
C SER A 154 8.47 12.54 -9.98
N VAL A 155 8.66 11.88 -11.11
CA VAL A 155 8.48 10.42 -11.22
C VAL A 155 9.80 9.77 -11.61
N LYS A 156 10.29 8.85 -10.76
CA LYS A 156 11.53 8.11 -11.01
C LYS A 156 11.18 6.66 -11.33
N ILE A 157 11.35 6.29 -12.59
CA ILE A 157 11.16 4.92 -13.10
C ILE A 157 12.54 4.31 -13.32
N PRO A 158 12.82 3.07 -12.88
CA PRO A 158 14.09 2.40 -13.12
C PRO A 158 14.36 2.14 -14.61
N ASP A 159 15.63 2.13 -15.01
CA ASP A 159 16.08 1.96 -16.40
C ASP A 159 15.65 0.63 -17.05
N GLN A 160 15.31 -0.36 -16.24
CA GLN A 160 14.80 -1.66 -16.73
C GLN A 160 13.39 -1.59 -17.35
N PHE A 161 12.68 -0.48 -17.18
CA PHE A 161 11.38 -0.25 -17.81
C PHE A 161 11.56 0.42 -19.17
N ARG A 162 10.85 -0.10 -20.16
CA ARG A 162 10.79 0.48 -21.51
C ARG A 162 9.49 1.23 -21.68
N LYS A 163 9.56 2.41 -22.29
CA LYS A 163 8.38 3.18 -22.69
C LYS A 163 7.73 2.43 -23.88
N ILE A 164 6.47 2.03 -23.73
CA ILE A 164 5.71 1.32 -24.76
C ILE A 164 4.67 2.21 -25.45
N SER A 165 4.25 3.27 -24.79
CA SER A 165 3.44 4.37 -25.37
C SER A 165 3.59 5.62 -24.52
N GLU A 166 2.89 6.69 -24.85
CA GLU A 166 2.90 7.89 -24.03
C GLU A 166 2.43 7.58 -22.62
N ASN A 167 3.28 7.94 -21.62
CA ASN A 167 3.04 7.74 -20.18
C ASN A 167 2.78 6.28 -19.76
N VAL A 168 3.20 5.30 -20.58
CA VAL A 168 3.07 3.87 -20.27
C VAL A 168 4.42 3.18 -20.39
N PHE A 169 4.79 2.49 -19.32
CA PHE A 169 6.07 1.80 -19.18
C PHE A 169 5.86 0.35 -18.78
N ALA A 170 6.69 -0.54 -19.25
CA ALA A 170 6.65 -1.95 -18.89
C ALA A 170 8.06 -2.52 -18.73
N ASN A 171 8.23 -3.49 -17.82
CA ASN A 171 9.46 -4.25 -17.73
C ASN A 171 9.50 -5.36 -18.82
N ALA A 172 10.65 -6.03 -18.94
CA ALA A 172 10.85 -7.05 -19.97
C ALA A 172 9.94 -8.28 -19.82
N ALA A 173 9.49 -8.57 -18.62
CA ALA A 173 8.62 -9.71 -18.32
C ALA A 173 7.15 -9.47 -18.69
N TYR A 174 6.74 -8.24 -18.94
CA TYR A 174 5.35 -7.91 -19.19
C TYR A 174 4.88 -8.35 -20.59
N THR A 175 3.77 -9.10 -20.60
CA THR A 175 2.95 -9.40 -21.79
C THR A 175 1.49 -9.13 -21.47
N LYS A 176 0.64 -8.96 -22.51
CA LYS A 176 -0.80 -8.68 -22.29
C LYS A 176 -1.53 -9.79 -21.54
N ASP A 177 -1.09 -11.03 -21.71
CA ASP A 177 -1.71 -12.22 -21.14
C ASP A 177 -0.95 -12.72 -19.90
N ALA A 178 -0.06 -11.89 -19.34
CA ALA A 178 0.73 -12.25 -18.18
C ALA A 178 -0.15 -12.45 -16.95
N THR A 179 0.01 -13.60 -16.30
CA THR A 179 -0.60 -13.90 -15.00
C THR A 179 0.26 -13.35 -13.87
N ASN A 180 -0.34 -13.17 -12.70
CA ASN A 180 0.36 -12.67 -11.50
C ASN A 180 1.15 -11.38 -11.77
N SER A 181 0.54 -10.47 -12.54
CA SER A 181 1.13 -9.21 -12.95
C SER A 181 0.74 -8.07 -12.00
N LEU A 182 1.59 -7.03 -11.97
CA LEU A 182 1.29 -5.77 -11.30
C LEU A 182 1.01 -4.69 -12.34
N THR A 183 -0.16 -4.06 -12.25
CA THR A 183 -0.51 -2.91 -13.10
C THR A 183 -0.71 -1.70 -12.22
N PHE A 184 0.15 -0.70 -12.36
CA PHE A 184 0.05 0.58 -11.68
C PHE A 184 -0.62 1.60 -12.60
N ASP A 185 -1.63 2.31 -12.07
CA ASP A 185 -2.31 3.45 -12.71
C ASP A 185 -2.22 4.61 -11.71
N LEU A 186 -1.29 5.52 -11.96
CA LEU A 186 -0.84 6.52 -10.99
C LEU A 186 -1.11 7.92 -11.51
N ASP A 187 -1.72 8.76 -10.65
CA ASP A 187 -1.96 10.18 -10.87
C ASP A 187 -1.15 10.98 -9.86
N VAL A 188 -0.34 11.94 -10.31
CA VAL A 188 0.49 12.76 -9.43
C VAL A 188 0.39 14.24 -9.80
N SER A 189 0.08 15.08 -8.80
CA SER A 189 -0.12 16.52 -9.00
C SER A 189 1.14 17.35 -8.73
N MET A 190 1.67 17.32 -7.49
CA MET A 190 2.86 18.09 -7.08
C MET A 190 3.85 17.28 -6.26
N GLY A 191 3.54 16.00 -5.99
CA GLY A 191 4.36 15.13 -5.18
C GLY A 191 5.40 14.33 -5.96
N ASN A 192 5.91 13.28 -5.33
CA ASN A 192 6.91 12.41 -5.92
C ASN A 192 6.44 10.96 -5.93
N ILE A 193 6.72 10.25 -7.03
CA ILE A 193 6.60 8.80 -7.11
C ILE A 193 7.98 8.21 -7.40
N ILE A 194 8.40 7.27 -6.57
CA ILE A 194 9.73 6.66 -6.66
C ILE A 194 9.56 5.14 -6.70
N PHE A 195 9.91 4.55 -7.83
CA PHE A 195 10.05 3.11 -7.93
C PHE A 195 11.48 2.72 -7.55
N LYS A 196 11.62 1.71 -6.68
CA LYS A 196 12.92 1.17 -6.25
C LYS A 196 12.98 -0.31 -6.48
N ASP A 197 14.11 -0.79 -6.98
CA ASP A 197 14.36 -2.22 -7.11
C ASP A 197 14.61 -2.86 -5.75
N SER A 198 14.22 -4.12 -5.60
CA SER A 198 14.41 -4.91 -4.38
C SER A 198 15.88 -5.24 -4.06
N ARG A 199 16.82 -4.89 -4.93
CA ARG A 199 18.26 -5.25 -4.84
C ARG A 199 19.16 -4.04 -4.55
N ARG A 200 18.76 -3.19 -3.60
CA ARG A 200 19.71 -2.18 -3.07
C ARG A 200 19.45 -1.91 -1.62
#